data_8ac52180f0fec87467d97e538fc1712f
#
_entry.id   8ac52180f0fec87467d97e538fc1712f
#
_cell.length_a   1.000
_cell.length_b   1.000
_cell.length_c   1.000
_cell.angle_alpha   90.00
_cell.angle_beta   90.00
_cell.angle_gamma   90.00
#
_symmetry.space_group_name_H-M   'P 1'
#
loop_
_entity.id
_entity.type
_entity.pdbx_description
1 polymer ?
#
loop_
_entity_poly.entity_id
_entity_poly.type
_entity_poly.pdbx_seq_one_letter_code
_entity_poly.pdbx_strand_id
1 'polypeptide(L)'
;MKKKIFINIHYLEIGGAERALLGLLSALDPKKVDIDLFVNQHTGEFMSLVPDYVNLLPEISKYTCIERPIKDIVKEGHLGIALRRLWVKYMHRQYLKTLTVEERKNDSSVFQYVADAVESALPSLEYFGEYDLAISFLQPHNIVLHKVKARKKICWIHTDYSTIHVNHDKELPIWSGFDYVVSISDDCTKAFLQTFPEVKDKIVLIENILSPLFVKQQAELDDVSEEMPDER
;
A
#
# COMPACT_ATOMS: atom_id res chain seq x y z
N MET A 1 1.90 16.87 23.60
CA MET A 1 0.76 16.43 22.75
C MET A 1 1.30 15.34 21.84
N LYS A 2 0.63 14.18 21.73
CA LYS A 2 1.03 13.13 20.80
C LYS A 2 0.81 13.57 19.36
N LYS A 3 1.60 13.03 18.45
CA LYS A 3 1.40 13.22 17.00
C LYS A 3 0.35 12.26 16.48
N LYS A 4 -0.61 12.77 15.71
CA LYS A 4 -1.62 11.93 15.06
C LYS A 4 -1.10 11.45 13.72
N ILE A 5 -1.09 10.12 13.52
CA ILE A 5 -0.60 9.48 12.31
C ILE A 5 -1.71 8.64 11.70
N PHE A 6 -1.99 8.87 10.43
CA PHE A 6 -2.83 7.99 9.62
C PHE A 6 -1.94 7.07 8.79
N ILE A 7 -2.24 5.77 8.77
CA ILE A 7 -1.53 4.80 7.92
C ILE A 7 -2.56 4.06 7.09
N ASN A 8 -2.29 3.93 5.78
CA ASN A 8 -3.10 3.15 4.87
C ASN A 8 -2.31 2.00 4.28
N ILE A 9 -2.93 0.85 4.25
CA ILE A 9 -2.49 -0.36 3.55
C ILE A 9 -3.70 -1.07 2.93
N HIS A 10 -3.46 -1.89 1.92
CA HIS A 10 -4.56 -2.54 1.20
C HIS A 10 -5.20 -3.69 2.01
N TYR A 11 -4.39 -4.61 2.51
CA TYR A 11 -4.75 -5.77 3.35
C TYR A 11 -3.57 -6.14 4.25
N LEU A 12 -3.72 -7.17 5.10
CA LEU A 12 -2.65 -7.68 5.97
C LEU A 12 -2.44 -9.19 5.76
N GLU A 13 -2.23 -9.57 4.51
CA GLU A 13 -1.85 -10.93 4.11
C GLU A 13 -0.38 -11.23 4.46
N ILE A 14 0.08 -12.47 4.25
CA ILE A 14 1.49 -12.82 4.45
C ILE A 14 2.32 -12.21 3.31
N GLY A 15 3.01 -11.10 3.60
CA GLY A 15 3.81 -10.37 2.63
C GLY A 15 4.94 -9.56 3.25
N GLY A 16 5.87 -9.10 2.38
CA GLY A 16 7.03 -8.32 2.82
C GLY A 16 6.68 -6.92 3.30
N ALA A 17 5.76 -6.25 2.60
CA ALA A 17 5.30 -4.91 2.97
C ALA A 17 4.48 -4.94 4.27
N GLU A 18 3.60 -5.92 4.42
CA GLU A 18 2.76 -6.10 5.61
C GLU A 18 3.64 -6.39 6.84
N ARG A 19 4.65 -7.24 6.69
CA ARG A 19 5.65 -7.50 7.75
C ARG A 19 6.43 -6.25 8.11
N ALA A 20 6.83 -5.45 7.13
CA ALA A 20 7.51 -4.18 7.34
C ALA A 20 6.62 -3.18 8.09
N LEU A 21 5.31 -3.14 7.78
CA LEU A 21 4.35 -2.32 8.52
C LEU A 21 4.27 -2.75 9.99
N LEU A 22 4.13 -4.05 10.27
CA LEU A 22 4.09 -4.55 11.65
C LEU A 22 5.40 -4.24 12.41
N GLY A 23 6.55 -4.32 11.71
CA GLY A 23 7.84 -3.88 12.24
C GLY A 23 7.85 -2.39 12.58
N LEU A 24 7.37 -1.55 11.69
CA LEU A 24 7.24 -0.11 11.92
C LEU A 24 6.32 0.18 13.11
N LEU A 25 5.13 -0.44 13.15
CA LEU A 25 4.20 -0.27 14.26
C LEU A 25 4.84 -0.67 15.59
N SER A 26 5.55 -1.81 15.65
CA SER A 26 6.21 -2.24 16.90
C SER A 26 7.35 -1.33 17.37
N ALA A 27 7.93 -0.53 16.48
CA ALA A 27 9.03 0.40 16.81
C ALA A 27 8.53 1.78 17.24
N LEU A 28 7.28 2.13 16.96
CA LEU A 28 6.72 3.43 17.33
C LEU A 28 6.34 3.46 18.83
N ASP A 29 6.70 4.56 19.49
CA ASP A 29 6.39 4.76 20.91
C ASP A 29 4.94 5.25 21.11
N PRO A 30 4.04 4.43 21.69
CA PRO A 30 2.65 4.81 21.89
C PRO A 30 2.43 5.99 22.84
N LYS A 31 3.47 6.41 23.56
CA LYS A 31 3.44 7.64 24.38
C LYS A 31 3.63 8.90 23.54
N LYS A 32 4.19 8.77 22.34
CA LYS A 32 4.52 9.90 21.45
C LYS A 32 3.55 10.05 20.27
N VAL A 33 2.90 8.94 19.87
CA VAL A 33 2.03 8.92 18.71
C VAL A 33 0.66 8.30 19.02
N ASP A 34 -0.36 8.78 18.32
CA ASP A 34 -1.67 8.16 18.19
C ASP A 34 -1.81 7.72 16.73
N ILE A 35 -2.06 6.45 16.48
CA ILE A 35 -2.07 5.87 15.14
C ILE A 35 -3.48 5.40 14.80
N ASP A 36 -4.01 5.91 13.68
CA ASP A 36 -5.19 5.39 13.00
C ASP A 36 -4.71 4.57 11.79
N LEU A 37 -4.97 3.25 11.82
CA LEU A 37 -4.66 2.34 10.72
C LEU A 37 -5.92 2.07 9.91
N PHE A 38 -5.90 2.46 8.64
CA PHE A 38 -6.95 2.15 7.67
C PHE A 38 -6.49 1.03 6.74
N VAL A 39 -7.06 -0.14 6.92
CA VAL A 39 -6.88 -1.29 6.04
C VAL A 39 -8.04 -1.32 5.06
N ASN A 40 -7.79 -1.23 3.76
CA ASN A 40 -8.85 -1.14 2.77
C ASN A 40 -9.78 -2.37 2.81
N GLN A 41 -9.21 -3.54 3.03
CA GLN A 41 -9.94 -4.80 3.18
C GLN A 41 -9.42 -5.55 4.41
N HIS A 42 -10.30 -5.81 5.39
CA HIS A 42 -9.94 -6.50 6.63
C HIS A 42 -9.75 -8.01 6.40
N THR A 43 -8.71 -8.36 5.66
CA THR A 43 -8.32 -9.74 5.36
C THR A 43 -6.81 -9.93 5.58
N GLY A 44 -6.44 -11.19 5.82
CA GLY A 44 -5.07 -11.65 6.00
C GLY A 44 -4.73 -12.07 7.43
N GLU A 45 -3.79 -12.98 7.54
CA GLU A 45 -3.35 -13.60 8.79
C GLU A 45 -2.73 -12.56 9.75
N PHE A 46 -2.12 -11.51 9.19
CA PHE A 46 -1.45 -10.46 9.97
C PHE A 46 -2.41 -9.45 10.60
N MET A 47 -3.72 -9.51 10.32
CA MET A 47 -4.72 -8.67 10.98
C MET A 47 -4.68 -8.84 12.52
N SER A 48 -4.49 -10.07 12.99
CA SER A 48 -4.41 -10.39 14.43
C SER A 48 -3.13 -9.91 15.11
N LEU A 49 -2.14 -9.47 14.34
CA LEU A 49 -0.83 -9.02 14.83
C LEU A 49 -0.73 -7.49 14.92
N VAL A 50 -1.79 -6.78 14.58
CA VAL A 50 -1.85 -5.32 14.77
C VAL A 50 -1.78 -5.02 16.28
N PRO A 51 -0.84 -4.18 16.73
CA PRO A 51 -0.71 -3.88 18.15
C PRO A 51 -1.96 -3.22 18.75
N ASP A 52 -2.34 -3.58 19.98
CA ASP A 52 -3.54 -3.07 20.67
C ASP A 52 -3.59 -1.54 20.83
N TYR A 53 -2.44 -0.87 20.80
CA TYR A 53 -2.36 0.58 20.91
C TYR A 53 -2.70 1.32 19.60
N VAL A 54 -2.81 0.58 18.49
CA VAL A 54 -3.17 1.11 17.18
C VAL A 54 -4.70 1.09 17.03
N ASN A 55 -5.28 2.23 16.69
CA ASN A 55 -6.69 2.31 16.40
C ASN A 55 -6.97 1.80 14.98
N LEU A 56 -7.46 0.58 14.86
CA LEU A 56 -7.90 0.03 13.57
C LEU A 56 -9.23 0.68 13.18
N LEU A 57 -9.20 1.46 12.10
CA LEU A 57 -10.39 2.11 11.56
C LEU A 57 -11.34 1.10 10.90
N PRO A 58 -12.66 1.35 10.88
CA PRO A 58 -13.62 0.42 10.28
C PRO A 58 -13.40 0.25 8.79
N GLU A 59 -13.61 -0.96 8.30
CA GLU A 59 -13.63 -1.25 6.86
C GLU A 59 -14.78 -0.48 6.18
N ILE A 60 -14.49 0.07 5.02
CA ILE A 60 -15.48 0.77 4.20
C ILE A 60 -15.65 -0.01 2.90
N SER A 61 -16.82 -0.57 2.67
CA SER A 61 -17.13 -1.48 1.56
C SER A 61 -16.66 -0.97 0.19
N LYS A 62 -16.74 0.34 -0.10
CA LYS A 62 -16.26 0.88 -1.38
C LYS A 62 -14.75 0.75 -1.58
N TYR A 63 -13.95 0.78 -0.51
CA TYR A 63 -12.50 0.64 -0.59
C TYR A 63 -12.09 -0.82 -0.86
N THR A 64 -12.90 -1.80 -0.43
CA THR A 64 -12.65 -3.21 -0.75
C THR A 64 -12.83 -3.52 -2.24
N CYS A 65 -13.51 -2.63 -2.99
CA CYS A 65 -13.81 -2.84 -4.41
C CYS A 65 -12.60 -2.61 -5.36
N ILE A 66 -11.45 -2.19 -4.85
CA ILE A 66 -10.30 -1.84 -5.71
C ILE A 66 -9.75 -3.07 -6.41
N GLU A 67 -9.56 -4.19 -5.71
CA GLU A 67 -8.96 -5.42 -6.27
C GLU A 67 -9.95 -6.59 -6.42
N ARG A 68 -11.03 -6.60 -5.68
CA ARG A 68 -12.01 -7.70 -5.70
C ARG A 68 -12.58 -7.98 -7.09
N PRO A 69 -13.03 -9.22 -7.37
CA PRO A 69 -13.67 -9.58 -8.63
C PRO A 69 -14.89 -8.69 -8.94
N ILE A 70 -15.00 -8.20 -10.17
CA ILE A 70 -16.09 -7.28 -10.57
C ILE A 70 -17.48 -7.88 -10.31
N LYS A 71 -17.65 -9.21 -10.48
CA LYS A 71 -18.91 -9.91 -10.20
C LYS A 71 -19.39 -9.75 -8.76
N ASP A 72 -18.46 -9.74 -7.80
CA ASP A 72 -18.78 -9.62 -6.38
C ASP A 72 -19.13 -8.17 -6.02
N ILE A 73 -18.42 -7.21 -6.62
CA ILE A 73 -18.72 -5.77 -6.52
C ILE A 73 -20.15 -5.46 -7.03
N VAL A 74 -20.56 -6.10 -8.12
CA VAL A 74 -21.93 -5.95 -8.68
C VAL A 74 -22.96 -6.53 -7.73
N LYS A 75 -22.73 -7.72 -7.15
CA LYS A 75 -23.64 -8.36 -6.16
C LYS A 75 -23.84 -7.49 -4.93
N GLU A 76 -22.83 -6.75 -4.50
CA GLU A 76 -22.87 -5.84 -3.36
C GLU A 76 -23.47 -4.46 -3.70
N GLY A 77 -23.94 -4.26 -4.95
CA GLY A 77 -24.61 -3.03 -5.35
C GLY A 77 -23.67 -1.88 -5.78
N HIS A 78 -22.37 -2.08 -5.86
CA HIS A 78 -21.40 -1.06 -6.27
C HIS A 78 -21.27 -0.93 -7.80
N LEU A 79 -22.42 -0.82 -8.50
CA LEU A 79 -22.49 -0.80 -9.96
C LEU A 79 -21.62 0.30 -10.60
N GLY A 80 -21.56 1.48 -9.98
CA GLY A 80 -20.74 2.59 -10.47
C GLY A 80 -19.25 2.27 -10.49
N ILE A 81 -18.73 1.58 -9.46
CA ILE A 81 -17.34 1.13 -9.39
C ILE A 81 -17.11 0.01 -10.41
N ALA A 82 -18.04 -0.95 -10.52
CA ALA A 82 -17.95 -2.03 -11.47
C ALA A 82 -17.85 -1.53 -12.93
N LEU A 83 -18.68 -0.55 -13.31
CA LEU A 83 -18.64 0.08 -14.65
C LEU A 83 -17.30 0.79 -14.89
N ARG A 84 -16.77 1.53 -13.90
CA ARG A 84 -15.46 2.18 -14.00
C ARG A 84 -14.34 1.16 -14.21
N ARG A 85 -14.36 0.04 -13.49
CA ARG A 85 -13.37 -1.04 -13.65
C ARG A 85 -13.49 -1.77 -14.98
N LEU A 86 -14.69 -1.89 -15.56
CA LEU A 86 -14.86 -2.37 -16.93
C LEU A 86 -14.28 -1.40 -17.95
N TRP A 87 -14.50 -0.09 -17.76
CA TRP A 87 -13.89 0.95 -18.59
C TRP A 87 -12.36 0.90 -18.52
N VAL A 88 -11.80 0.70 -17.33
CA VAL A 88 -10.34 0.52 -17.15
C VAL A 88 -9.81 -0.63 -17.99
N LYS A 89 -10.48 -1.78 -18.02
CA LYS A 89 -10.06 -2.91 -18.85
C LYS A 89 -9.96 -2.54 -20.32
N TYR A 90 -10.86 -1.69 -20.81
CA TYR A 90 -10.80 -1.21 -22.17
C TYR A 90 -9.63 -0.24 -22.38
N MET A 91 -9.50 0.78 -21.53
CA MET A 91 -8.42 1.79 -21.61
C MET A 91 -7.04 1.16 -21.49
N HIS A 92 -6.86 0.28 -20.51
CA HIS A 92 -5.60 -0.43 -20.30
C HIS A 92 -5.25 -1.34 -21.49
N ARG A 93 -6.24 -2.01 -22.11
CA ARG A 93 -6.00 -2.77 -23.35
C ARG A 93 -5.53 -1.89 -24.51
N GLN A 94 -5.98 -0.64 -24.63
CA GLN A 94 -5.46 0.27 -25.64
C GLN A 94 -4.02 0.67 -25.33
N TYR A 95 -3.72 0.96 -24.05
CA TYR A 95 -2.36 1.26 -23.61
C TYR A 95 -1.40 0.10 -23.89
N LEU A 96 -1.79 -1.14 -23.59
CA LEU A 96 -0.97 -2.33 -23.86
C LEU A 96 -0.58 -2.49 -25.34
N LYS A 97 -1.37 -1.96 -26.28
CA LYS A 97 -1.04 -1.99 -27.71
C LYS A 97 0.10 -1.04 -28.07
N THR A 98 0.38 -0.04 -27.26
CA THR A 98 1.49 0.90 -27.47
C THR A 98 2.81 0.39 -26.93
N LEU A 99 2.79 -0.66 -26.09
CA LEU A 99 3.96 -1.23 -25.45
C LEU A 99 4.66 -2.26 -26.32
N THR A 100 5.96 -2.38 -26.17
CA THR A 100 6.77 -3.49 -26.67
C THR A 100 6.33 -4.83 -26.05
N VAL A 101 6.81 -5.95 -26.60
CA VAL A 101 6.50 -7.28 -26.05
C VAL A 101 7.04 -7.45 -24.63
N GLU A 102 8.24 -6.92 -24.36
CA GLU A 102 8.90 -7.01 -23.05
C GLU A 102 8.20 -6.15 -22.00
N GLU A 103 7.92 -4.88 -22.31
CA GLU A 103 7.17 -3.99 -21.43
C GLU A 103 5.80 -4.57 -21.07
N ARG A 104 5.10 -5.13 -22.07
CA ARG A 104 3.78 -5.76 -21.86
C ARG A 104 3.85 -6.98 -20.93
N LYS A 105 4.94 -7.76 -21.01
CA LYS A 105 5.13 -8.94 -20.14
C LYS A 105 5.30 -8.54 -18.67
N ASN A 106 5.96 -7.41 -18.43
CA ASN A 106 6.27 -6.91 -17.09
C ASN A 106 5.31 -5.80 -16.62
N ASP A 107 4.22 -5.56 -17.37
CA ASP A 107 3.30 -4.46 -17.10
C ASP A 107 2.53 -4.62 -15.80
N SER A 108 2.64 -3.62 -14.93
CA SER A 108 1.89 -3.45 -13.69
C SER A 108 1.04 -2.17 -13.67
N SER A 109 1.00 -1.43 -14.77
CA SER A 109 0.27 -0.15 -14.85
C SER A 109 -1.23 -0.26 -14.59
N VAL A 110 -1.81 -1.46 -14.75
CA VAL A 110 -3.24 -1.71 -14.48
C VAL A 110 -3.68 -1.27 -13.09
N PHE A 111 -2.81 -1.37 -12.08
CA PHE A 111 -3.11 -0.95 -10.71
C PHE A 111 -3.39 0.56 -10.64
N GLN A 112 -2.55 1.38 -11.30
CA GLN A 112 -2.77 2.82 -11.35
C GLN A 112 -4.00 3.20 -12.18
N TYR A 113 -4.26 2.51 -13.30
CA TYR A 113 -5.48 2.71 -14.08
C TYR A 113 -6.75 2.44 -13.25
N VAL A 114 -6.75 1.39 -12.43
CA VAL A 114 -7.85 1.08 -11.52
C VAL A 114 -7.98 2.15 -10.45
N ALA A 115 -6.88 2.53 -9.79
CA ALA A 115 -6.86 3.55 -8.74
C ALA A 115 -7.47 4.87 -9.22
N ASP A 116 -7.00 5.40 -10.36
CA ASP A 116 -7.50 6.64 -10.96
C ASP A 116 -9.01 6.57 -11.23
N ALA A 117 -9.47 5.47 -11.81
CA ALA A 117 -10.86 5.35 -12.23
C ALA A 117 -11.84 5.21 -11.07
N VAL A 118 -11.44 4.53 -9.98
CA VAL A 118 -12.33 4.30 -8.84
C VAL A 118 -12.27 5.42 -7.81
N GLU A 119 -11.19 6.19 -7.76
CA GLU A 119 -10.93 7.20 -6.74
C GLU A 119 -12.11 8.15 -6.52
N SER A 120 -12.71 8.70 -7.59
CA SER A 120 -13.83 9.64 -7.48
C SER A 120 -15.12 9.00 -6.93
N ALA A 121 -15.22 7.67 -6.90
CA ALA A 121 -16.34 6.93 -6.31
C ALA A 121 -16.11 6.57 -4.84
N LEU A 122 -14.86 6.68 -4.37
CA LEU A 122 -14.50 6.44 -2.97
C LEU A 122 -14.89 7.63 -2.10
N PRO A 123 -15.48 7.40 -0.91
CA PRO A 123 -15.79 8.49 0.03
C PRO A 123 -14.49 9.13 0.54
N SER A 124 -14.60 10.40 1.01
CA SER A 124 -13.51 11.04 1.73
C SER A 124 -13.26 10.31 3.06
N LEU A 125 -12.01 10.29 3.52
CA LEU A 125 -11.62 9.81 4.84
C LEU A 125 -11.37 10.97 5.83
N GLU A 126 -11.60 12.22 5.40
CA GLU A 126 -11.38 13.41 6.22
C GLU A 126 -12.28 13.45 7.46
N TYR A 127 -13.39 12.72 7.47
CA TYR A 127 -14.27 12.63 8.64
C TYR A 127 -13.63 11.89 9.84
N PHE A 128 -12.56 11.12 9.62
CA PHE A 128 -11.76 10.54 10.72
C PHE A 128 -10.91 11.58 11.44
N GLY A 129 -10.69 12.75 10.81
CA GLY A 129 -9.98 13.87 11.40
C GLY A 129 -8.84 14.41 10.57
N GLU A 130 -8.05 15.28 11.20
CA GLU A 130 -6.84 15.85 10.62
C GLU A 130 -5.61 15.25 11.30
N TYR A 131 -4.60 14.91 10.49
CA TYR A 131 -3.39 14.22 10.93
C TYR A 131 -2.14 15.11 10.81
N ASP A 132 -1.16 14.90 11.69
CA ASP A 132 0.17 15.50 11.53
C ASP A 132 0.91 14.84 10.36
N LEU A 133 0.72 13.53 10.17
CA LEU A 133 1.32 12.73 9.12
C LEU A 133 0.34 11.70 8.58
N ALA A 134 0.26 11.57 7.26
CA ALA A 134 -0.44 10.46 6.63
C ALA A 134 0.55 9.63 5.79
N ILE A 135 0.49 8.33 5.96
CA ILE A 135 1.38 7.35 5.35
C ILE A 135 0.60 6.46 4.40
N SER A 136 0.97 6.46 3.12
CA SER A 136 0.52 5.44 2.17
C SER A 136 1.58 4.35 2.11
N PHE A 137 1.32 3.23 2.79
CA PHE A 137 2.34 2.20 2.99
C PHE A 137 2.46 1.27 1.78
N LEU A 138 1.35 1.06 1.05
CA LEU A 138 1.31 0.27 -0.18
C LEU A 138 0.38 0.92 -1.19
N GLN A 139 0.60 0.70 -2.48
CA GLN A 139 -0.33 1.15 -3.54
C GLN A 139 -1.76 0.61 -3.30
N PRO A 140 -2.81 1.34 -3.68
CA PRO A 140 -2.80 2.60 -4.42
C PRO A 140 -2.59 3.83 -3.53
N HIS A 141 -1.61 4.64 -3.86
CA HIS A 141 -1.26 5.84 -3.08
C HIS A 141 -2.28 6.99 -3.21
N ASN A 142 -3.12 6.98 -4.24
CA ASN A 142 -4.19 7.95 -4.47
C ASN A 142 -5.08 8.17 -3.22
N ILE A 143 -5.32 7.12 -2.41
CA ILE A 143 -6.18 7.18 -1.24
C ILE A 143 -5.64 8.20 -0.25
N VAL A 144 -4.40 8.05 0.18
CA VAL A 144 -3.80 8.98 1.14
C VAL A 144 -3.64 10.37 0.53
N LEU A 145 -3.24 10.43 -0.74
CA LEU A 145 -3.00 11.69 -1.41
C LEU A 145 -4.28 12.55 -1.47
N HIS A 146 -5.43 11.96 -1.82
CA HIS A 146 -6.63 12.73 -2.16
C HIS A 146 -7.80 12.56 -1.19
N LYS A 147 -7.79 11.54 -0.28
CA LYS A 147 -8.93 11.27 0.61
C LYS A 147 -8.64 11.53 2.08
N VAL A 148 -7.39 11.81 2.46
CA VAL A 148 -6.98 12.03 3.84
C VAL A 148 -6.51 13.47 4.02
N LYS A 149 -6.92 14.10 5.12
CA LYS A 149 -6.43 15.42 5.51
C LYS A 149 -5.25 15.29 6.46
N ALA A 150 -4.07 15.73 6.03
CA ALA A 150 -2.85 15.71 6.83
C ALA A 150 -1.92 16.87 6.51
N ARG A 151 -1.09 17.26 7.49
CA ARG A 151 -0.07 18.31 7.32
C ARG A 151 1.07 17.88 6.40
N LYS A 152 1.44 16.60 6.51
CA LYS A 152 2.45 15.95 5.69
C LYS A 152 1.93 14.61 5.20
N LYS A 153 2.26 14.28 3.96
CA LYS A 153 1.89 13.01 3.35
C LYS A 153 3.15 12.34 2.80
N ILE A 154 3.33 11.07 3.13
CA ILE A 154 4.45 10.27 2.65
C ILE A 154 3.94 8.94 2.07
N CYS A 155 4.69 8.39 1.13
CA CYS A 155 4.39 7.08 0.56
C CYS A 155 5.65 6.21 0.56
N TRP A 156 5.45 4.88 0.55
CA TRP A 156 6.52 3.88 0.60
C TRP A 156 6.70 3.17 -0.74
N ILE A 157 7.94 2.89 -1.12
CA ILE A 157 8.30 2.03 -2.25
C ILE A 157 8.61 0.65 -1.70
N HIS A 158 7.78 -0.35 -2.03
CA HIS A 158 8.00 -1.75 -1.67
C HIS A 158 8.23 -2.65 -2.89
N THR A 159 8.18 -2.08 -4.09
CA THR A 159 8.33 -2.80 -5.35
C THR A 159 9.67 -2.49 -5.99
N ASP A 160 10.31 -3.49 -6.57
CA ASP A 160 11.48 -3.30 -7.41
C ASP A 160 11.07 -2.82 -8.80
N TYR A 161 11.25 -1.52 -9.05
CA TYR A 161 10.90 -0.87 -10.31
C TYR A 161 11.79 -1.28 -11.49
N SER A 162 12.88 -1.99 -11.25
CA SER A 162 13.68 -2.56 -12.34
C SER A 162 13.04 -3.78 -13.00
N THR A 163 12.07 -4.42 -12.32
CA THR A 163 11.42 -5.66 -12.77
C THR A 163 10.04 -5.46 -13.36
N ILE A 164 9.47 -4.25 -13.22
CA ILE A 164 8.11 -3.95 -13.68
C ILE A 164 8.12 -2.80 -14.69
N HIS A 165 7.09 -2.80 -15.54
CA HIS A 165 6.75 -1.66 -16.39
C HIS A 165 5.51 -0.94 -15.86
N VAL A 166 5.57 0.39 -15.78
CA VAL A 166 4.48 1.24 -15.29
C VAL A 166 4.14 2.32 -16.31
N ASN A 167 2.96 2.91 -16.21
CA ASN A 167 2.64 4.09 -16.98
C ASN A 167 3.17 5.33 -16.25
N HIS A 168 4.33 5.82 -16.67
CA HIS A 168 5.02 6.97 -16.09
C HIS A 168 4.11 8.20 -15.96
N ASP A 169 3.40 8.57 -17.01
CA ASP A 169 2.55 9.77 -17.03
C ASP A 169 1.38 9.69 -16.03
N LYS A 170 0.96 8.48 -15.68
CA LYS A 170 -0.09 8.26 -14.69
C LYS A 170 0.43 8.21 -13.26
N GLU A 171 1.59 7.60 -13.05
CA GLU A 171 2.14 7.44 -11.70
C GLU A 171 2.91 8.68 -11.22
N LEU A 172 3.62 9.39 -12.11
CA LEU A 172 4.41 10.56 -11.73
C LEU A 172 3.61 11.62 -10.95
N PRO A 173 2.38 12.00 -11.35
CA PRO A 173 1.59 12.96 -10.57
C PRO A 173 1.31 12.49 -9.14
N ILE A 174 1.12 11.17 -8.95
CA ILE A 174 0.86 10.60 -7.63
C ILE A 174 2.12 10.68 -6.77
N TRP A 175 3.25 10.16 -7.24
CA TRP A 175 4.53 10.26 -6.52
C TRP A 175 4.93 11.70 -6.22
N SER A 176 4.74 12.59 -7.19
CA SER A 176 5.05 14.03 -7.05
C SER A 176 4.13 14.76 -6.06
N GLY A 177 2.95 14.23 -5.79
CA GLY A 177 1.99 14.82 -4.86
C GLY A 177 2.33 14.64 -3.39
N PHE A 178 3.23 13.69 -3.06
CA PHE A 178 3.68 13.46 -1.68
C PHE A 178 4.80 14.42 -1.27
N ASP A 179 4.90 14.72 0.03
CA ASP A 179 6.00 15.50 0.58
C ASP A 179 7.33 14.73 0.53
N TYR A 180 7.28 13.44 0.85
CA TYR A 180 8.42 12.53 0.78
C TYR A 180 8.01 11.17 0.24
N VAL A 181 8.95 10.49 -0.40
CA VAL A 181 8.84 9.13 -0.91
C VAL A 181 9.88 8.28 -0.20
N VAL A 182 9.44 7.32 0.59
CA VAL A 182 10.32 6.48 1.39
C VAL A 182 10.75 5.27 0.58
N SER A 183 12.07 5.10 0.45
CA SER A 183 12.70 3.92 -0.11
C SER A 183 13.28 3.05 0.99
N ILE A 184 13.27 1.73 0.79
CA ILE A 184 13.67 0.73 1.80
C ILE A 184 15.14 0.30 1.68
N SER A 185 15.82 0.66 0.59
CA SER A 185 17.24 0.36 0.36
C SER A 185 17.81 1.26 -0.74
N ASP A 186 19.13 1.37 -0.82
CA ASP A 186 19.81 2.09 -1.89
C ASP A 186 19.51 1.48 -3.27
N ASP A 187 19.41 0.16 -3.38
CA ASP A 187 19.13 -0.50 -4.65
C ASP A 187 17.68 -0.27 -5.08
N CYS A 188 16.72 -0.30 -4.14
CA CYS A 188 15.34 0.11 -4.40
C CYS A 188 15.28 1.57 -4.87
N THR A 189 16.04 2.47 -4.23
CA THR A 189 16.15 3.88 -4.63
C THR A 189 16.67 4.02 -6.06
N LYS A 190 17.77 3.32 -6.40
CA LYS A 190 18.35 3.37 -7.75
C LYS A 190 17.37 2.88 -8.81
N ALA A 191 16.72 1.72 -8.56
CA ALA A 191 15.74 1.15 -9.48
C ALA A 191 14.56 2.10 -9.71
N PHE A 192 14.02 2.67 -8.64
CA PHE A 192 12.89 3.59 -8.70
C PHE A 192 13.24 4.90 -9.46
N LEU A 193 14.40 5.49 -9.20
CA LEU A 193 14.86 6.72 -9.84
C LEU A 193 15.24 6.55 -11.31
N GLN A 194 15.40 5.32 -11.82
CA GLN A 194 15.50 5.07 -13.26
C GLN A 194 14.17 5.34 -13.96
N THR A 195 13.05 5.08 -13.26
CA THR A 195 11.70 5.31 -13.79
C THR A 195 11.20 6.72 -13.47
N PHE A 196 11.47 7.24 -12.27
CA PHE A 196 10.97 8.53 -11.78
C PHE A 196 12.08 9.45 -11.27
N PRO A 197 13.02 9.90 -12.13
CA PRO A 197 14.12 10.78 -11.72
C PRO A 197 13.63 12.14 -11.17
N GLU A 198 12.42 12.57 -11.53
CA GLU A 198 11.83 13.86 -11.17
C GLU A 198 11.56 13.97 -9.66
N VAL A 199 11.40 12.85 -8.96
CA VAL A 199 11.10 12.86 -7.51
C VAL A 199 12.33 12.63 -6.64
N LYS A 200 13.53 12.69 -7.21
CA LYS A 200 14.80 12.46 -6.50
C LYS A 200 14.93 13.24 -5.20
N ASP A 201 14.57 14.52 -5.21
CA ASP A 201 14.71 15.40 -4.04
C ASP A 201 13.70 15.09 -2.91
N LYS A 202 12.74 14.20 -3.16
CA LYS A 202 11.76 13.75 -2.17
C LYS A 202 12.10 12.40 -1.54
N ILE A 203 13.11 11.70 -2.06
CA ILE A 203 13.49 10.37 -1.57
C ILE A 203 14.10 10.47 -0.17
N VAL A 204 13.62 9.61 0.72
CA VAL A 204 14.16 9.38 2.07
C VAL A 204 14.37 7.89 2.26
N LEU A 205 15.57 7.50 2.68
CA LEU A 205 15.87 6.10 3.00
C LEU A 205 15.40 5.77 4.41
N ILE A 206 14.49 4.81 4.54
CA ILE A 206 14.09 4.20 5.81
C ILE A 206 14.03 2.70 5.59
N GLU A 207 15.02 1.97 6.10
CA GLU A 207 15.10 0.53 6.00
C GLU A 207 13.95 -0.16 6.76
N ASN A 208 13.55 -1.33 6.29
CA ASN A 208 12.51 -2.11 6.96
C ASN A 208 12.96 -2.57 8.35
N ILE A 209 12.09 -2.36 9.32
CA ILE A 209 12.32 -2.78 10.70
C ILE A 209 11.83 -4.21 10.86
N LEU A 210 12.74 -5.12 11.21
CA LEU A 210 12.39 -6.46 11.64
C LEU A 210 12.13 -6.44 13.14
N SER A 211 10.90 -6.74 13.56
CA SER A 211 10.57 -6.88 14.98
C SER A 211 11.05 -8.23 15.50
N PRO A 212 12.00 -8.29 16.47
CA PRO A 212 12.40 -9.55 17.11
C PRO A 212 11.23 -10.27 17.76
N LEU A 213 10.28 -9.53 18.32
CA LEU A 213 9.06 -10.09 18.91
C LEU A 213 8.19 -10.78 17.85
N PHE A 214 8.02 -10.17 16.68
CA PHE A 214 7.30 -10.77 15.56
C PHE A 214 7.95 -12.08 15.13
N VAL A 215 9.29 -12.07 14.91
CA VAL A 215 10.03 -13.28 14.51
C VAL A 215 9.86 -14.39 15.56
N LYS A 216 9.94 -14.05 16.84
CA LYS A 216 9.76 -15.01 17.93
C LYS A 216 8.34 -15.58 17.98
N GLN A 217 7.31 -14.72 17.87
CA GLN A 217 5.91 -15.15 17.84
C GLN A 217 5.62 -16.08 16.66
N GLN A 218 6.15 -15.77 15.47
CA GLN A 218 5.98 -16.63 14.31
C GLN A 218 6.69 -17.97 14.48
N ALA A 219 7.87 -18.00 15.09
CA ALA A 219 8.60 -19.23 15.36
C ALA A 219 7.92 -20.13 16.43
N GLU A 220 7.05 -19.55 17.27
CA GLU A 220 6.30 -20.27 18.30
C GLU A 220 4.94 -20.80 17.78
N LEU A 221 4.45 -20.33 16.60
CA LEU A 221 3.16 -20.76 16.05
C LEU A 221 3.20 -22.13 15.39
N ASP A 222 4.34 -22.52 14.80
CA ASP A 222 4.52 -23.80 14.13
C ASP A 222 5.70 -24.56 14.74
N ASP A 223 5.44 -25.71 15.33
CA ASP A 223 6.48 -26.65 15.75
C ASP A 223 6.91 -27.50 14.54
N VAL A 224 7.97 -27.04 13.86
CA VAL A 224 8.57 -27.74 12.72
C VAL A 224 9.57 -28.83 13.15
N SER A 225 9.66 -29.18 14.43
CA SER A 225 10.60 -30.19 14.94
C SER A 225 10.37 -31.59 14.34
N GLU A 226 9.13 -31.91 13.95
CA GLU A 226 8.81 -33.15 13.25
C GLU A 226 9.16 -33.15 11.75
N GLU A 227 9.23 -31.97 11.12
CA GLU A 227 9.54 -31.80 9.71
C GLU A 227 11.04 -31.63 9.43
N MET A 228 11.81 -31.25 10.43
CA MET A 228 13.26 -31.12 10.37
C MET A 228 13.91 -32.21 11.25
N PRO A 229 14.14 -33.43 10.72
CA PRO A 229 14.87 -34.43 11.48
C PRO A 229 16.28 -33.91 11.79
N ASP A 230 16.71 -34.08 13.05
CA ASP A 230 18.05 -33.76 13.53
C ASP A 230 19.10 -34.53 12.71
N GLU A 231 19.56 -33.98 11.58
CA GLU A 231 20.80 -34.34 10.96
C GLU A 231 21.92 -33.54 11.65
N ARG A 232 22.49 -34.14 12.68
CA ARG A 232 23.79 -33.78 13.23
C ARG A 232 24.86 -34.74 12.73
#